data_47e89567d8663539ec8b330164801cf9
#
_entry.id   47e89567d8663539ec8b330164801cf9
#
_cell.length_a   1.000
_cell.length_b   1.000
_cell.length_c   1.000
_cell.angle_alpha   90.00
_cell.angle_beta   90.00
_cell.angle_gamma   90.00
#
_symmetry.space_group_name_H-M   'P 1'
#
loop_
_entity.id
_entity.type
_entity.pdbx_description
1 polymer ?
#
loop_
_entity_poly.entity_id
_entity_poly.type
_entity_poly.pdbx_seq_one_letter_code
_entity_poly.pdbx_strand_id
1 'polypeptide(L)'
;MGSHGREFRSLVAAWGLVGLSAFSTIGLASDYDKQQENRERGMYGLINRAVKGLVTEQFGIDAWNRIRIRAGLPDEDFISMESYDDSVTYDLVAAATEELGLPSETILEAFGGYWVEYTAVEGYGHLLDSAGSTLPEFLSNLDQMHARVKLAFPDLQPPRFRISDSTDAGLTLHYFSHRPGLSALVTGLVKGLASRFGREVEVTPFRTGEGDEAHDAFKILYVDAAGGVAKE
;
A
#
# COMPACT_ATOMS: atom_id res chain seq x y z
N MET A 1 16.51 -26.13 43.03
CA MET A 1 17.15 -27.03 42.08
C MET A 1 16.14 -28.11 41.67
N GLY A 2 15.67 -28.04 40.47
CA GLY A 2 15.16 -29.14 39.65
C GLY A 2 13.84 -29.80 40.02
N SER A 3 12.75 -29.46 39.41
CA SER A 3 11.74 -30.41 38.92
C SER A 3 10.47 -29.69 38.41
N HIS A 4 10.55 -29.03 37.28
CA HIS A 4 9.33 -28.52 36.59
C HIS A 4 9.37 -28.73 35.05
N GLY A 5 10.07 -29.78 34.63
CA GLY A 5 10.31 -30.06 33.22
C GLY A 5 9.75 -31.40 32.70
N ARG A 6 8.83 -32.05 33.40
CA ARG A 6 8.37 -33.39 32.98
C ARG A 6 6.86 -33.65 32.96
N GLU A 7 6.02 -32.67 33.21
CA GLU A 7 4.55 -32.86 33.18
C GLU A 7 3.84 -32.38 31.93
N PHE A 8 4.56 -31.79 30.95
CA PHE A 8 3.93 -31.30 29.71
C PHE A 8 3.91 -32.29 28.54
N ARG A 9 4.39 -33.54 28.74
CA ARG A 9 4.45 -34.58 27.69
C ARG A 9 3.47 -35.75 27.87
N SER A 10 2.60 -35.73 28.88
CA SER A 10 1.68 -36.84 29.16
C SER A 10 0.20 -36.59 28.88
N LEU A 11 -0.19 -35.48 28.32
CA LEU A 11 -1.62 -35.14 28.01
C LEU A 11 -2.01 -35.25 26.54
N VAL A 12 -1.14 -35.73 25.66
CA VAL A 12 -1.43 -35.89 24.22
C VAL A 12 -1.72 -37.35 23.79
N ALA A 13 -1.68 -38.29 24.73
CA ALA A 13 -1.78 -39.73 24.41
C ALA A 13 -3.05 -40.44 24.92
N ALA A 14 -4.12 -39.75 25.24
CA ALA A 14 -5.32 -40.40 25.83
C ALA A 14 -6.68 -39.95 25.23
N TRP A 15 -6.75 -39.58 23.95
CA TRP A 15 -8.04 -39.50 23.23
C TRP A 15 -7.89 -40.01 21.80
N GLY A 16 -7.59 -41.30 21.70
CA GLY A 16 -7.77 -42.08 20.49
C GLY A 16 -9.02 -42.93 20.63
N LEU A 17 -9.86 -42.93 19.60
CA LEU A 17 -11.00 -43.80 19.37
C LEU A 17 -12.29 -43.48 20.15
N VAL A 18 -13.15 -42.64 19.55
CA VAL A 18 -14.57 -42.94 19.29
C VAL A 18 -15.11 -42.03 18.18
N GLY A 19 -15.59 -42.62 17.07
CA GLY A 19 -16.71 -42.10 16.24
C GLY A 19 -16.36 -41.08 15.17
N LEU A 20 -15.93 -41.56 14.01
CA LEU A 20 -16.13 -40.89 12.73
C LEU A 20 -17.60 -40.54 12.49
N SER A 21 -17.94 -39.28 12.47
CA SER A 21 -18.99 -38.79 11.62
C SER A 21 -18.39 -37.70 10.70
N ALA A 22 -18.24 -38.07 9.44
CA ALA A 22 -17.70 -37.24 8.36
C ALA A 22 -18.73 -36.16 7.97
N PHE A 23 -18.78 -35.08 8.71
CA PHE A 23 -19.49 -33.86 8.31
C PHE A 23 -18.93 -32.71 9.18
N SER A 24 -17.86 -32.07 8.79
CA SER A 24 -17.48 -30.70 9.11
C SER A 24 -16.02 -30.32 8.76
N THR A 25 -15.24 -31.20 8.15
CA THR A 25 -13.82 -30.90 7.88
C THR A 25 -13.61 -30.10 6.58
N ILE A 26 -14.61 -30.10 5.69
CA ILE A 26 -14.52 -29.41 4.38
C ILE A 26 -14.76 -27.90 4.53
N GLY A 27 -15.59 -27.47 5.47
CA GLY A 27 -15.84 -26.04 5.73
C GLY A 27 -14.66 -25.35 6.39
N LEU A 28 -14.06 -25.98 7.41
CA LEU A 28 -12.95 -25.40 8.17
C LEU A 28 -11.65 -25.30 7.34
N ALA A 29 -11.39 -26.26 6.44
CA ALA A 29 -10.26 -26.19 5.52
C ALA A 29 -10.44 -25.09 4.47
N SER A 30 -11.66 -24.93 3.92
CA SER A 30 -12.01 -23.88 2.97
C SER A 30 -11.90 -22.48 3.60
N ASP A 31 -12.31 -22.32 4.85
CA ASP A 31 -12.24 -21.05 5.56
C ASP A 31 -10.79 -20.72 5.98
N TYR A 32 -9.99 -21.74 6.34
CA TYR A 32 -8.58 -21.60 6.63
C TYR A 32 -7.78 -21.24 5.37
N ASP A 33 -8.02 -21.89 4.25
CA ASP A 33 -7.39 -21.58 2.97
C ASP A 33 -7.78 -20.18 2.47
N LYS A 34 -9.05 -19.78 2.60
CA LYS A 34 -9.50 -18.42 2.31
C LYS A 34 -8.88 -17.37 3.23
N GLN A 35 -8.72 -17.69 4.52
CA GLN A 35 -8.02 -16.79 5.44
C GLN A 35 -6.53 -16.68 5.14
N GLN A 36 -5.89 -17.75 4.67
CA GLN A 36 -4.50 -17.71 4.20
C GLN A 36 -4.38 -16.92 2.89
N GLU A 37 -5.27 -17.15 1.91
CA GLU A 37 -5.32 -16.37 0.67
C GLU A 37 -5.59 -14.87 0.92
N ASN A 38 -6.46 -14.54 1.87
CA ASN A 38 -6.73 -13.15 2.26
C ASN A 38 -5.54 -12.51 3.00
N ARG A 39 -4.79 -13.30 3.78
CA ARG A 39 -3.53 -12.82 4.39
C ARG A 39 -2.46 -12.55 3.34
N GLU A 40 -2.42 -13.33 2.27
CA GLU A 40 -1.47 -13.15 1.17
C GLU A 40 -1.81 -11.96 0.25
N ARG A 41 -2.99 -11.34 0.38
CA ARG A 41 -3.47 -10.23 -0.49
C ARG A 41 -3.87 -8.98 0.25
N GLY A 42 -3.49 -8.83 1.51
CA GLY A 42 -3.93 -7.73 2.34
C GLY A 42 -3.07 -6.47 2.25
N MET A 43 -3.69 -5.33 2.54
CA MET A 43 -2.99 -4.08 2.83
C MET A 43 -2.79 -3.94 4.34
N TYR A 44 -1.62 -3.45 4.74
CA TYR A 44 -1.35 -3.20 6.16
C TYR A 44 -2.17 -2.03 6.69
N GLY A 45 -2.59 -2.14 7.97
CA GLY A 45 -3.37 -1.11 8.65
C GLY A 45 -2.70 0.27 8.67
N LEU A 46 -1.38 0.33 8.51
CA LEU A 46 -0.65 1.58 8.31
C LEU A 46 -1.20 2.40 7.12
N ILE A 47 -1.60 1.75 6.03
CA ILE A 47 -2.20 2.40 4.86
C ILE A 47 -3.57 2.99 5.21
N ASN A 48 -4.43 2.22 5.88
CA ASN A 48 -5.76 2.68 6.28
C ASN A 48 -5.69 3.79 7.35
N ARG A 49 -4.69 3.75 8.22
CA ARG A 49 -4.38 4.85 9.16
C ARG A 49 -4.00 6.13 8.44
N ALA A 50 -3.20 6.03 7.38
CA ALA A 50 -2.83 7.20 6.58
C ALA A 50 -4.03 7.78 5.83
N VAL A 51 -4.95 6.93 5.32
CA VAL A 51 -6.23 7.39 4.76
C VAL A 51 -7.04 8.15 5.81
N LYS A 52 -7.16 7.61 7.05
CA LYS A 52 -7.80 8.31 8.18
C LYS A 52 -7.12 9.65 8.46
N GLY A 53 -5.79 9.65 8.50
CA GLY A 53 -4.98 10.86 8.72
C GLY A 53 -5.30 11.94 7.70
N LEU A 54 -5.18 11.63 6.42
CA LEU A 54 -5.49 12.55 5.32
C LEU A 54 -6.90 13.13 5.43
N VAL A 55 -7.90 12.27 5.60
CA VAL A 55 -9.30 12.73 5.69
C VAL A 55 -9.50 13.61 6.92
N THR A 56 -8.97 13.21 8.08
CA THR A 56 -9.14 13.96 9.32
C THR A 56 -8.46 15.33 9.25
N GLU A 57 -7.28 15.40 8.65
CA GLU A 57 -6.52 16.64 8.51
C GLU A 57 -7.18 17.62 7.55
N GLN A 58 -7.68 17.13 6.41
CA GLN A 58 -8.22 17.97 5.35
C GLN A 58 -9.71 18.31 5.54
N PHE A 59 -10.51 17.38 6.10
CA PHE A 59 -11.97 17.47 6.14
C PHE A 59 -12.54 17.32 7.56
N GLY A 60 -11.70 17.05 8.55
CA GLY A 60 -12.08 16.89 9.95
C GLY A 60 -12.57 15.49 10.31
N ILE A 61 -12.61 15.24 11.64
CA ILE A 61 -12.98 13.94 12.20
C ILE A 61 -14.41 13.50 11.87
N ASP A 62 -15.33 14.46 11.71
CA ASP A 62 -16.73 14.16 11.38
C ASP A 62 -16.86 13.60 9.96
N ALA A 63 -16.06 14.10 8.99
CA ALA A 63 -16.01 13.54 7.65
C ALA A 63 -15.45 12.10 7.68
N TRP A 64 -14.39 11.86 8.44
CA TRP A 64 -13.86 10.51 8.65
C TRP A 64 -14.92 9.54 9.20
N ASN A 65 -15.66 9.96 10.24
CA ASN A 65 -16.70 9.12 10.85
C ASN A 65 -17.79 8.74 9.85
N ARG A 66 -18.22 9.68 8.98
CA ARG A 66 -19.22 9.39 7.95
C ARG A 66 -18.67 8.43 6.88
N ILE A 67 -17.42 8.63 6.44
CA ILE A 67 -16.74 7.75 5.48
C ILE A 67 -16.61 6.34 6.07
N ARG A 68 -16.13 6.20 7.30
CA ARG A 68 -15.98 4.94 8.00
C ARG A 68 -17.31 4.17 8.11
N ILE A 69 -18.38 4.85 8.52
CA ILE A 69 -19.72 4.25 8.61
C ILE A 69 -20.23 3.80 7.23
N ARG A 70 -20.02 4.63 6.19
CA ARG A 70 -20.42 4.31 4.82
C ARG A 70 -19.64 3.11 4.26
N ALA A 71 -18.37 2.98 4.60
CA ALA A 71 -17.54 1.82 4.28
C ALA A 71 -17.88 0.56 5.11
N GLY A 72 -18.86 0.63 6.04
CA GLY A 72 -19.25 -0.50 6.88
C GLY A 72 -18.22 -0.92 7.92
N LEU A 73 -17.31 -0.02 8.31
CA LEU A 73 -16.20 -0.33 9.21
C LEU A 73 -16.55 -0.03 10.66
N PRO A 74 -16.04 -0.84 11.61
CA PRO A 74 -16.24 -0.63 13.05
C PRO A 74 -15.57 0.64 13.55
N ASP A 75 -15.93 1.08 14.77
CA ASP A 75 -15.31 2.24 15.43
C ASP A 75 -14.04 1.86 16.18
N GLU A 76 -13.15 1.21 15.46
CA GLU A 76 -11.85 0.77 15.96
C GLU A 76 -10.74 1.35 15.10
N ASP A 77 -9.58 1.60 15.72
CA ASP A 77 -8.42 2.07 14.97
C ASP A 77 -7.73 0.90 14.27
N PHE A 78 -7.23 1.17 13.08
CA PHE A 78 -6.39 0.21 12.38
C PHE A 78 -5.06 -0.02 13.09
N ILE A 79 -4.67 -1.28 13.24
CA ILE A 79 -3.38 -1.66 13.80
C ILE A 79 -2.35 -1.66 12.67
N SER A 80 -1.32 -0.80 12.77
CA SER A 80 -0.37 -0.54 11.68
C SER A 80 0.29 -1.80 11.10
N MET A 81 0.62 -2.77 11.96
CA MET A 81 1.33 -4.01 11.58
C MET A 81 0.39 -5.17 11.27
N GLU A 82 -0.91 -4.96 11.29
CA GLU A 82 -1.91 -5.98 10.97
C GLU A 82 -2.33 -5.88 9.50
N SER A 83 -2.51 -7.03 8.85
CA SER A 83 -2.96 -7.11 7.46
C SER A 83 -4.48 -7.13 7.42
N TYR A 84 -5.07 -6.28 6.59
CA TYR A 84 -6.50 -6.16 6.31
C TYR A 84 -6.76 -6.54 4.86
N ASP A 85 -7.92 -7.10 4.56
CA ASP A 85 -8.33 -7.37 3.18
C ASP A 85 -8.24 -6.10 2.33
N ASP A 86 -7.77 -6.23 1.08
CA ASP A 86 -7.64 -5.12 0.15
C ASP A 86 -8.97 -4.35 -0.03
N SER A 87 -10.13 -5.04 0.08
CA SER A 87 -11.46 -4.44 -0.01
C SER A 87 -11.66 -3.31 1.00
N VAL A 88 -11.11 -3.42 2.22
CA VAL A 88 -11.22 -2.39 3.26
C VAL A 88 -10.70 -1.04 2.75
N THR A 89 -9.56 -1.03 2.08
CA THR A 89 -8.98 0.20 1.53
C THR A 89 -9.79 0.71 0.32
N TYR A 90 -10.23 -0.19 -0.56
CA TYR A 90 -11.07 0.19 -1.69
C TYR A 90 -12.43 0.74 -1.25
N ASP A 91 -13.07 0.14 -0.24
CA ASP A 91 -14.33 0.60 0.32
C ASP A 91 -14.19 1.98 0.99
N LEU A 92 -13.05 2.23 1.65
CA LEU A 92 -12.74 3.56 2.19
C LEU A 92 -12.62 4.61 1.08
N VAL A 93 -11.94 4.30 -0.03
CA VAL A 93 -11.82 5.22 -1.18
C VAL A 93 -13.18 5.46 -1.82
N ALA A 94 -13.98 4.41 -2.03
CA ALA A 94 -15.33 4.52 -2.59
C ALA A 94 -16.23 5.38 -1.68
N ALA A 95 -16.25 5.12 -0.37
CA ALA A 95 -16.99 5.88 0.61
C ALA A 95 -16.56 7.36 0.67
N ALA A 96 -15.25 7.62 0.55
CA ALA A 96 -14.71 8.98 0.49
C ALA A 96 -15.15 9.71 -0.79
N THR A 97 -15.17 9.02 -1.93
CA THR A 97 -15.68 9.56 -3.21
C THR A 97 -17.12 10.03 -3.07
N GLU A 98 -17.98 9.21 -2.48
CA GLU A 98 -19.40 9.55 -2.27
C GLU A 98 -19.61 10.66 -1.24
N GLU A 99 -18.88 10.58 -0.12
CA GLU A 99 -19.07 11.53 1.01
C GLU A 99 -18.51 12.93 0.68
N LEU A 100 -17.38 12.99 0.00
CA LEU A 100 -16.72 14.25 -0.33
C LEU A 100 -17.16 14.83 -1.67
N GLY A 101 -17.84 14.03 -2.52
CA GLY A 101 -18.23 14.45 -3.87
C GLY A 101 -17.04 14.68 -4.80
N LEU A 102 -15.91 14.02 -4.55
CA LEU A 102 -14.68 14.13 -5.33
C LEU A 102 -14.46 12.85 -6.16
N PRO A 103 -13.90 12.93 -7.38
CA PRO A 103 -13.51 11.75 -8.14
C PRO A 103 -12.50 10.88 -7.39
N SER A 104 -12.57 9.56 -7.55
CA SER A 104 -11.64 8.62 -6.93
C SER A 104 -10.18 8.91 -7.29
N GLU A 105 -9.94 9.33 -8.52
CA GLU A 105 -8.60 9.71 -8.99
C GLU A 105 -8.03 10.89 -8.19
N THR A 106 -8.86 11.89 -7.88
CA THR A 106 -8.45 13.05 -7.07
C THR A 106 -8.10 12.63 -5.64
N ILE A 107 -8.89 11.74 -5.05
CA ILE A 107 -8.66 11.23 -3.70
C ILE A 107 -7.38 10.38 -3.65
N LEU A 108 -7.20 9.49 -4.63
CA LEU A 108 -6.02 8.63 -4.71
C LEU A 108 -4.75 9.44 -4.96
N GLU A 109 -4.80 10.47 -5.83
CA GLU A 109 -3.65 11.34 -6.07
C GLU A 109 -3.27 12.12 -4.81
N ALA A 110 -4.25 12.71 -4.12
CA ALA A 110 -4.03 13.40 -2.85
C ALA A 110 -3.44 12.45 -1.79
N PHE A 111 -3.95 11.21 -1.73
CA PHE A 111 -3.44 10.19 -0.84
C PHE A 111 -1.99 9.80 -1.16
N GLY A 112 -1.63 9.69 -2.43
CA GLY A 112 -0.25 9.39 -2.85
C GLY A 112 0.74 10.46 -2.36
N GLY A 113 0.42 11.74 -2.51
CA GLY A 113 1.22 12.84 -1.97
C GLY A 113 1.36 12.78 -0.46
N TYR A 114 0.21 12.66 0.22
CA TYR A 114 0.16 12.56 1.68
C TYR A 114 0.94 11.36 2.24
N TRP A 115 0.91 10.21 1.57
CA TRP A 115 1.63 9.01 1.98
C TRP A 115 3.13 9.24 2.14
N VAL A 116 3.76 10.02 1.26
CA VAL A 116 5.18 10.33 1.34
C VAL A 116 5.51 11.14 2.60
N GLU A 117 4.68 12.13 2.92
CA GLU A 117 4.84 12.95 4.12
C GLU A 117 4.54 12.14 5.39
N TYR A 118 3.44 11.40 5.39
CA TYR A 118 3.01 10.56 6.50
C TYR A 118 4.09 9.54 6.88
N THR A 119 4.63 8.80 5.92
CA THR A 119 5.65 7.78 6.20
C THR A 119 6.96 8.39 6.69
N ALA A 120 7.31 9.60 6.25
CA ALA A 120 8.49 10.30 6.74
C ALA A 120 8.37 10.65 8.24
N VAL A 121 7.18 11.01 8.71
CA VAL A 121 6.90 11.38 10.11
C VAL A 121 6.69 10.15 11.00
N GLU A 122 6.03 9.11 10.51
CA GLU A 122 5.71 7.87 11.26
C GLU A 122 6.93 6.95 11.51
N GLY A 123 8.15 7.45 11.32
CA GLY A 123 9.38 6.75 11.67
C GLY A 123 10.09 6.04 10.50
N TYR A 124 9.57 6.15 9.27
CA TYR A 124 10.18 5.56 8.07
C TYR A 124 11.08 6.55 7.30
N GLY A 125 11.30 7.78 7.83
CA GLY A 125 12.11 8.80 7.19
C GLY A 125 13.51 8.32 6.81
N HIS A 126 14.21 7.62 7.71
CA HIS A 126 15.53 7.06 7.44
C HIS A 126 15.53 6.03 6.31
N LEU A 127 14.43 5.26 6.17
CA LEU A 127 14.28 4.33 5.06
C LEU A 127 14.16 5.07 3.73
N LEU A 128 13.35 6.13 3.70
CA LEU A 128 13.22 7.00 2.53
C LEU A 128 14.55 7.66 2.17
N ASP A 129 15.28 8.21 3.15
CA ASP A 129 16.60 8.83 2.95
C ASP A 129 17.64 7.84 2.40
N SER A 130 17.56 6.57 2.83
CA SER A 130 18.48 5.52 2.38
C SER A 130 18.20 5.01 0.96
N ALA A 131 17.05 5.35 0.38
CA ALA A 131 16.69 4.90 -0.95
C ALA A 131 17.27 5.79 -2.06
N GLY A 132 17.70 7.00 -1.77
CA GLY A 132 18.34 7.87 -2.75
C GLY A 132 18.34 9.34 -2.33
N SER A 133 19.26 10.11 -2.90
CA SER A 133 19.43 11.56 -2.68
C SER A 133 18.75 12.41 -3.77
N THR A 134 18.30 11.81 -4.85
CA THR A 134 17.58 12.43 -5.96
C THR A 134 16.37 11.61 -6.35
N LEU A 135 15.39 12.24 -7.01
CA LEU A 135 14.18 11.54 -7.48
C LEU A 135 14.51 10.34 -8.39
N PRO A 136 15.37 10.44 -9.44
CA PRO A 136 15.72 9.29 -10.27
C PRO A 136 16.40 8.16 -9.48
N GLU A 137 17.31 8.50 -8.57
CA GLU A 137 18.00 7.52 -7.72
C GLU A 137 17.00 6.79 -6.81
N PHE A 138 16.12 7.53 -6.14
CA PHE A 138 15.07 6.98 -5.29
C PHE A 138 14.16 6.02 -6.07
N LEU A 139 13.64 6.47 -7.22
CA LEU A 139 12.76 5.65 -8.05
C LEU A 139 13.46 4.37 -8.58
N SER A 140 14.76 4.46 -8.90
CA SER A 140 15.56 3.28 -9.30
C SER A 140 15.73 2.26 -8.17
N ASN A 141 15.72 2.73 -6.92
CA ASN A 141 15.93 1.90 -5.73
C ASN A 141 14.64 1.44 -5.04
N LEU A 142 13.46 1.76 -5.59
CA LEU A 142 12.16 1.44 -4.97
C LEU A 142 12.01 -0.05 -4.68
N ASP A 143 12.33 -0.93 -5.63
CA ASP A 143 12.22 -2.37 -5.43
C ASP A 143 13.14 -2.87 -4.31
N GLN A 144 14.35 -2.30 -4.21
CA GLN A 144 15.28 -2.64 -3.13
C GLN A 144 14.78 -2.10 -1.78
N MET A 145 14.21 -0.91 -1.74
CA MET A 145 13.58 -0.35 -0.54
C MET A 145 12.40 -1.23 -0.09
N HIS A 146 11.51 -1.62 -1.00
CA HIS A 146 10.40 -2.52 -0.70
C HIS A 146 10.87 -3.89 -0.19
N ALA A 147 11.96 -4.44 -0.73
CA ALA A 147 12.55 -5.68 -0.21
C ALA A 147 13.02 -5.54 1.24
N ARG A 148 13.54 -4.37 1.65
CA ARG A 148 13.89 -4.10 3.07
C ARG A 148 12.65 -3.96 3.94
N VAL A 149 11.61 -3.24 3.47
CA VAL A 149 10.32 -3.12 4.19
C VAL A 149 9.71 -4.49 4.44
N LYS A 150 9.80 -5.39 3.46
CA LYS A 150 9.27 -6.76 3.56
C LYS A 150 9.89 -7.58 4.70
N LEU A 151 11.08 -7.22 5.20
CA LEU A 151 11.66 -7.89 6.37
C LEU A 151 10.88 -7.60 7.66
N ALA A 152 10.27 -6.42 7.77
CA ALA A 152 9.42 -6.03 8.89
C ALA A 152 7.93 -6.34 8.65
N PHE A 153 7.52 -6.45 7.39
CA PHE A 153 6.15 -6.71 6.93
C PHE A 153 6.15 -7.92 5.98
N PRO A 154 6.22 -9.16 6.50
CA PRO A 154 6.42 -10.36 5.67
C PRO A 154 5.36 -10.60 4.60
N ASP A 155 4.10 -10.25 4.92
CA ASP A 155 2.95 -10.44 4.02
C ASP A 155 2.82 -9.29 2.99
N LEU A 156 3.74 -8.29 3.03
CA LEU A 156 3.71 -7.16 2.11
C LEU A 156 3.93 -7.64 0.67
N GLN A 157 3.00 -7.27 -0.20
CA GLN A 157 3.09 -7.50 -1.65
C GLN A 157 3.19 -6.15 -2.38
N PRO A 158 4.38 -5.53 -2.40
CA PRO A 158 4.56 -4.26 -3.05
C PRO A 158 4.51 -4.43 -4.58
N PRO A 159 4.12 -3.38 -5.30
CA PRO A 159 4.30 -3.34 -6.74
C PRO A 159 5.80 -3.34 -7.08
N ARG A 160 6.11 -3.69 -8.33
CA ARG A 160 7.46 -3.54 -8.89
C ARG A 160 7.54 -2.30 -9.75
N PHE A 161 8.70 -1.68 -9.73
CA PHE A 161 8.98 -0.47 -10.49
C PHE A 161 10.21 -0.65 -11.38
N ARG A 162 10.20 -0.01 -12.54
CA ARG A 162 11.34 0.05 -13.44
C ARG A 162 11.41 1.42 -14.10
N ILE A 163 12.59 1.94 -14.28
CA ILE A 163 12.81 3.19 -15.00
C ILE A 163 13.30 2.88 -16.42
N SER A 164 12.82 3.67 -17.39
CA SER A 164 13.40 3.78 -18.74
C SER A 164 13.50 5.25 -19.15
N ASP A 165 14.14 5.51 -20.28
CA ASP A 165 14.24 6.81 -20.95
C ASP A 165 14.67 7.95 -19.98
N SER A 166 15.62 7.65 -19.10
CA SER A 166 16.10 8.64 -18.12
C SER A 166 17.06 9.64 -18.78
N THR A 167 16.68 10.92 -18.73
CA THR A 167 17.43 12.08 -19.27
C THR A 167 17.44 13.21 -18.23
N ASP A 168 18.12 14.31 -18.54
CA ASP A 168 18.08 15.52 -17.72
C ASP A 168 16.68 16.19 -17.71
N ALA A 169 15.84 15.91 -18.72
CA ALA A 169 14.50 16.45 -18.87
C ALA A 169 13.41 15.61 -18.18
N GLY A 170 13.68 14.35 -17.86
CA GLY A 170 12.69 13.46 -17.26
C GLY A 170 13.00 11.99 -17.40
N LEU A 171 12.02 11.17 -17.09
CA LEU A 171 12.13 9.70 -17.18
C LEU A 171 10.76 9.06 -17.39
N THR A 172 10.76 7.76 -17.71
CA THR A 172 9.56 6.92 -17.70
C THR A 172 9.62 5.95 -16.53
N LEU A 173 8.58 5.96 -15.68
CA LEU A 173 8.41 5.01 -14.58
C LEU A 173 7.40 3.95 -14.99
N HIS A 174 7.78 2.69 -14.99
CA HIS A 174 6.91 1.54 -15.24
C HIS A 174 6.43 0.97 -13.90
N TYR A 175 5.15 0.64 -13.80
CA TYR A 175 4.47 0.18 -12.60
C TYR A 175 3.77 -1.16 -12.85
N PHE A 176 4.19 -2.18 -12.15
CA PHE A 176 3.64 -3.53 -12.25
C PHE A 176 2.96 -3.91 -10.93
N SER A 177 1.65 -4.03 -10.97
CA SER A 177 0.83 -4.33 -9.79
C SER A 177 -0.30 -5.30 -10.13
N HIS A 178 -0.62 -6.16 -9.19
CA HIS A 178 -1.83 -6.99 -9.26
C HIS A 178 -3.09 -6.24 -8.75
N ARG A 179 -2.92 -5.05 -8.15
CA ARG A 179 -4.00 -4.19 -7.67
C ARG A 179 -4.41 -3.20 -8.76
N PRO A 180 -5.63 -3.31 -9.32
CA PRO A 180 -6.08 -2.40 -10.37
C PRO A 180 -6.46 -1.03 -9.81
N GLY A 181 -6.50 -0.02 -10.70
CA GLY A 181 -7.09 1.30 -10.40
C GLY A 181 -6.22 2.23 -9.54
N LEU A 182 -4.94 1.90 -9.31
CA LEU A 182 -4.06 2.69 -8.45
C LEU A 182 -3.13 3.66 -9.20
N SER A 183 -3.33 3.90 -10.50
CA SER A 183 -2.48 4.79 -11.29
C SER A 183 -2.47 6.23 -10.75
N ALA A 184 -3.62 6.74 -10.30
CA ALA A 184 -3.70 8.08 -9.69
C ALA A 184 -2.92 8.15 -8.37
N LEU A 185 -2.95 7.09 -7.56
CA LEU A 185 -2.11 6.98 -6.35
C LEU A 185 -0.63 7.10 -6.71
N VAL A 186 -0.17 6.39 -7.74
CA VAL A 186 1.24 6.45 -8.18
C VAL A 186 1.59 7.85 -8.67
N THR A 187 0.68 8.52 -9.40
CA THR A 187 0.85 9.93 -9.79
C THR A 187 1.10 10.81 -8.56
N GLY A 188 0.29 10.69 -7.53
CA GLY A 188 0.44 11.42 -6.27
C GLY A 188 1.75 11.11 -5.54
N LEU A 189 2.11 9.82 -5.46
CA LEU A 189 3.38 9.36 -4.88
C LEU A 189 4.59 10.01 -5.58
N VAL A 190 4.60 10.02 -6.92
CA VAL A 190 5.70 10.64 -7.70
C VAL A 190 5.78 12.13 -7.46
N LYS A 191 4.65 12.84 -7.44
CA LYS A 191 4.60 14.28 -7.13
C LYS A 191 5.08 14.57 -5.70
N GLY A 192 4.65 13.79 -4.70
CA GLY A 192 5.09 13.91 -3.32
C GLY A 192 6.60 13.67 -3.17
N LEU A 193 7.13 12.64 -3.81
CA LEU A 193 8.57 12.36 -3.84
C LEU A 193 9.35 13.48 -4.53
N ALA A 194 8.87 13.98 -5.67
CA ALA A 194 9.50 15.12 -6.36
C ALA A 194 9.60 16.34 -5.45
N SER A 195 8.50 16.69 -4.76
CA SER A 195 8.46 17.76 -3.78
C SER A 195 9.48 17.55 -2.65
N ARG A 196 9.61 16.32 -2.11
CA ARG A 196 10.60 15.96 -1.11
C ARG A 196 12.04 16.24 -1.57
N PHE A 197 12.33 16.06 -2.86
CA PHE A 197 13.64 16.37 -3.47
C PHE A 197 13.74 17.79 -4.00
N GLY A 198 12.79 18.69 -3.66
CA GLY A 198 12.78 20.07 -4.11
C GLY A 198 12.59 20.23 -5.62
N ARG A 199 11.92 19.28 -6.27
CA ARG A 199 11.61 19.31 -7.70
C ARG A 199 10.11 19.40 -7.94
N GLU A 200 9.74 20.08 -9.01
CA GLU A 200 8.40 20.08 -9.57
C GLU A 200 8.38 19.19 -10.81
N VAL A 201 7.31 18.41 -11.00
CA VAL A 201 7.19 17.44 -12.11
C VAL A 201 5.80 17.48 -12.72
N GLU A 202 5.74 17.26 -14.03
CA GLU A 202 4.53 16.85 -14.74
C GLU A 202 4.53 15.33 -14.86
N VAL A 203 3.43 14.69 -14.47
CA VAL A 203 3.26 13.24 -14.51
C VAL A 203 2.10 12.90 -15.41
N THR A 204 2.37 12.18 -16.50
CA THR A 204 1.36 11.74 -17.45
C THR A 204 1.28 10.21 -17.44
N PRO A 205 0.21 9.61 -16.89
CA PRO A 205 0.01 8.17 -16.93
C PRO A 205 -0.35 7.70 -18.34
N PHE A 206 0.13 6.52 -18.71
CA PHE A 206 -0.25 5.83 -19.94
C PHE A 206 -0.13 4.32 -19.75
N ARG A 207 -0.75 3.56 -20.65
CA ARG A 207 -0.65 2.10 -20.63
C ARG A 207 0.28 1.63 -21.74
N THR A 208 1.14 0.67 -21.42
CA THR A 208 2.12 0.10 -22.36
C THR A 208 2.23 -1.41 -22.22
N GLY A 209 2.91 -2.07 -23.15
CA GLY A 209 2.99 -3.53 -23.23
C GLY A 209 1.74 -4.13 -23.89
N GLU A 210 1.80 -5.42 -24.20
CA GLU A 210 0.71 -6.18 -24.82
C GLU A 210 0.43 -7.46 -24.02
N GLY A 211 -0.82 -7.93 -24.03
CA GLY A 211 -1.22 -9.15 -23.33
C GLY A 211 -0.86 -9.13 -21.84
N ASP A 212 -0.19 -10.18 -21.39
CA ASP A 212 0.20 -10.34 -19.98
C ASP A 212 1.32 -9.37 -19.54
N GLU A 213 2.00 -8.71 -20.47
CA GLU A 213 3.01 -7.69 -20.18
C GLU A 213 2.41 -6.28 -20.11
N ALA A 214 1.10 -6.12 -20.36
CA ALA A 214 0.43 -4.83 -20.29
C ALA A 214 0.46 -4.27 -18.86
N HIS A 215 0.99 -3.05 -18.70
CA HIS A 215 1.13 -2.40 -17.41
C HIS A 215 0.97 -0.89 -17.51
N ASP A 216 0.81 -0.24 -16.37
CA ASP A 216 0.76 1.21 -16.31
C ASP A 216 2.17 1.78 -16.30
N ALA A 217 2.36 2.90 -16.99
CA ALA A 217 3.61 3.65 -17.01
C ALA A 217 3.32 5.15 -16.87
N PHE A 218 4.32 5.90 -16.44
CA PHE A 218 4.20 7.32 -16.15
C PHE A 218 5.36 8.06 -16.81
N LYS A 219 5.05 8.95 -17.75
CA LYS A 219 6.02 9.90 -18.26
C LYS A 219 6.16 11.01 -17.22
N ILE A 220 7.36 11.19 -16.69
CA ILE A 220 7.69 12.18 -15.68
C ILE A 220 8.62 13.20 -16.33
N LEU A 221 8.17 14.44 -16.44
CA LEU A 221 8.95 15.56 -16.97
C LEU A 221 9.32 16.50 -15.82
N TYR A 222 10.56 16.91 -15.76
CA TYR A 222 11.03 17.88 -14.79
C TYR A 222 10.62 19.27 -15.24
N VAL A 223 10.05 20.06 -14.31
CA VAL A 223 9.69 21.45 -14.54
C VAL A 223 10.87 22.33 -14.10
N ASP A 224 11.34 23.18 -14.99
CA ASP A 224 12.40 24.13 -14.66
C ASP A 224 11.88 25.24 -13.73
N ALA A 225 12.77 25.84 -12.94
CA ALA A 225 12.44 26.94 -12.02
C ALA A 225 11.76 28.17 -12.69
N ALA A 226 11.77 28.23 -14.02
CA ALA A 226 11.07 29.22 -14.83
C ALA A 226 9.65 28.79 -15.25
N GLY A 227 9.15 27.63 -14.76
CA GLY A 227 7.81 27.09 -15.09
C GLY A 227 7.69 26.49 -16.49
N GLY A 228 8.80 26.20 -17.15
CA GLY A 228 8.86 25.52 -18.44
C GLY A 228 9.28 24.03 -18.27
N VAL A 229 8.70 23.15 -19.09
CA VAL A 229 9.18 21.77 -19.19
C VAL A 229 10.59 21.80 -19.78
N ALA A 230 11.55 21.13 -19.12
CA ALA A 230 12.91 21.02 -19.61
C ALA A 230 12.91 20.46 -21.06
N LYS A 231 13.57 21.16 -21.98
CA LYS A 231 13.67 20.74 -23.37
C LYS A 231 14.74 19.65 -23.49
N GLU A 232 14.43 18.60 -24.27
CA GLU A 232 15.38 17.58 -24.71
C GLU A 232 16.62 18.20 -25.36
#